data_aa30e702aaee40d5f7680b583346b75d
#
_entry.id   aa30e702aaee40d5f7680b583346b75d
#
_cell.length_a   1.000
_cell.length_b   1.000
_cell.length_c   1.000
_cell.angle_alpha   90.00
_cell.angle_beta   90.00
_cell.angle_gamma   90.00
#
_symmetry.space_group_name_H-M   'P 1'
#
loop_
_entity.id
_entity.type
_entity.pdbx_description
1 polymer ?
#
loop_
_entity_poly.entity_id
_entity_poly.type
_entity_poly.pdbx_seq_one_letter_code
_entity_poly.pdbx_strand_id
1 'polypeptide(L)'
;MARHGFAGTSTEAIVRAAGITRGALYYQFVDKQDLFRCVCEALVKRLAARLWTETMASIEREEDELRVGFLKLLDYCADPDVRQILLVDGPAVLGMEEWRRLQEPSTMGLLRHALGHLVEAGRMPADQVEPMAHLLFGAMTQASIALGEAIDPEHSRRVYRESLERLLDGLEGR
;
A
#
# COMPACT_ATOMS: atom_id res chain seq x y z
N MET A 1 9.83 12.70 7.59
CA MET A 1 10.28 11.45 6.96
C MET A 1 9.90 11.37 5.49
N ALA A 2 8.66 11.65 5.11
CA ALA A 2 8.22 11.57 3.71
C ALA A 2 9.13 12.32 2.70
N ARG A 3 9.47 13.59 2.97
CA ARG A 3 10.27 14.42 2.03
C ARG A 3 11.77 14.12 1.96
N HIS A 4 12.34 13.55 3.02
CA HIS A 4 13.81 13.37 3.16
C HIS A 4 14.18 11.90 3.40
N GLY A 5 13.22 11.02 3.36
CA GLY A 5 13.37 9.62 3.72
C GLY A 5 13.68 9.41 5.21
N PHE A 6 13.78 8.17 5.61
CA PHE A 6 14.16 7.78 6.98
C PHE A 6 15.58 8.26 7.30
N ALA A 7 16.55 7.99 6.43
CA ALA A 7 17.96 8.33 6.68
C ALA A 7 18.17 9.84 6.81
N GLY A 8 17.54 10.65 5.95
CA GLY A 8 17.68 12.11 5.92
C GLY A 8 16.87 12.85 7.01
N THR A 9 16.09 12.16 7.84
CA THR A 9 15.29 12.80 8.90
C THR A 9 15.91 12.54 10.26
N SER A 10 16.42 13.58 10.94
CA SER A 10 16.97 13.45 12.29
C SER A 10 15.87 13.45 13.36
N THR A 11 16.19 12.89 14.54
CA THR A 11 15.29 12.91 15.72
C THR A 11 14.99 14.33 16.17
N GLU A 12 15.98 15.23 16.08
CA GLU A 12 15.85 16.65 16.38
C GLU A 12 14.85 17.34 15.45
N ALA A 13 14.86 16.99 14.17
CA ALA A 13 13.89 17.51 13.20
C ALA A 13 12.47 17.03 13.53
N ILE A 14 12.33 15.76 13.96
CA ILE A 14 11.03 15.17 14.35
C ILE A 14 10.46 15.87 15.58
N VAL A 15 11.22 15.98 16.67
CA VAL A 15 10.73 16.60 17.92
C VAL A 15 10.38 18.07 17.71
N ARG A 16 11.16 18.79 16.90
CA ARG A 16 10.87 20.18 16.51
C ARG A 16 9.55 20.29 15.75
N ALA A 17 9.37 19.44 14.74
CA ALA A 17 8.15 19.45 13.91
C ALA A 17 6.90 19.04 14.72
N ALA A 18 7.05 18.13 15.68
CA ALA A 18 5.97 17.68 16.54
C ALA A 18 5.69 18.60 17.75
N GLY A 19 6.56 19.59 18.03
CA GLY A 19 6.42 20.46 19.19
C GLY A 19 6.60 19.76 20.53
N ILE A 20 7.37 18.65 20.57
CA ILE A 20 7.61 17.85 21.77
C ILE A 20 9.09 17.91 22.17
N THR A 21 9.42 17.41 23.37
CA THR A 21 10.81 17.28 23.81
C THR A 21 11.40 15.94 23.36
N ARG A 22 12.74 15.87 23.31
CA ARG A 22 13.46 14.61 23.02
C ARG A 22 13.16 13.55 24.09
N GLY A 23 13.02 13.96 25.36
CA GLY A 23 12.63 13.07 26.45
C GLY A 23 11.25 12.47 26.25
N ALA A 24 10.27 13.27 25.82
CA ALA A 24 8.92 12.79 25.52
C ALA A 24 8.91 11.79 24.35
N LEU A 25 9.75 12.01 23.32
CA LEU A 25 9.88 11.05 22.22
C LEU A 25 10.39 9.69 22.72
N TYR A 26 11.52 9.67 23.45
CA TYR A 26 12.15 8.43 23.93
C TYR A 26 11.43 7.78 25.13
N TYR A 27 10.46 8.46 25.71
CA TYR A 27 9.50 7.85 26.63
C TYR A 27 8.50 6.94 25.89
N GLN A 28 8.12 7.31 24.65
CA GLN A 28 7.13 6.58 23.86
C GLN A 28 7.76 5.55 22.89
N PHE A 29 8.97 5.81 22.40
CA PHE A 29 9.63 5.01 21.38
C PHE A 29 11.06 4.66 21.81
N VAL A 30 11.41 3.39 21.65
CA VAL A 30 12.76 2.90 22.02
C VAL A 30 13.84 3.60 21.21
N ASP A 31 13.58 3.77 19.92
CA ASP A 31 14.48 4.42 18.97
C ASP A 31 13.72 5.02 17.79
N LYS A 32 14.47 5.54 16.83
CA LYS A 32 13.92 6.12 15.59
C LYS A 32 13.26 5.06 14.68
N GLN A 33 13.77 3.83 14.71
CA GLN A 33 13.22 2.72 13.92
C GLN A 33 11.87 2.28 14.49
N ASP A 34 11.72 2.18 15.81
CA ASP A 34 10.46 1.88 16.46
C ASP A 34 9.39 2.95 16.18
N LEU A 35 9.76 4.23 16.26
CA LEU A 35 8.89 5.32 15.80
C LEU A 35 8.48 5.14 14.34
N PHE A 36 9.43 4.81 13.46
CA PHE A 36 9.15 4.63 12.04
C PHE A 36 8.22 3.45 11.78
N ARG A 37 8.39 2.34 12.50
CA ARG A 37 7.46 1.20 12.48
C ARG A 37 6.04 1.63 12.79
N CYS A 38 5.85 2.41 13.87
CA CYS A 38 4.54 2.94 14.23
C CYS A 38 3.96 3.89 13.18
N VAL A 39 4.80 4.70 12.52
CA VAL A 39 4.37 5.55 11.38
C VAL A 39 3.90 4.70 10.21
N CYS A 40 4.65 3.66 9.83
CA CYS A 40 4.24 2.73 8.77
C CYS A 40 2.91 2.04 9.10
N GLU A 41 2.77 1.52 10.32
CA GLU A 41 1.56 0.85 10.79
C GLU A 41 0.33 1.79 10.73
N ALA A 42 0.47 3.01 11.24
CA ALA A 42 -0.60 4.00 11.20
C ALA A 42 -0.98 4.39 9.76
N LEU A 43 0.02 4.52 8.87
CA LEU A 43 -0.19 4.86 7.47
C LEU A 43 -0.91 3.74 6.74
N VAL A 44 -0.48 2.48 6.90
CA VAL A 44 -1.13 1.29 6.31
C VAL A 44 -2.59 1.19 6.75
N LYS A 45 -2.86 1.30 8.05
CA LYS A 45 -4.23 1.25 8.60
C LYS A 45 -5.11 2.36 8.01
N ARG A 46 -4.59 3.59 7.95
CA ARG A 46 -5.32 4.74 7.39
C ARG A 46 -5.63 4.56 5.91
N LEU A 47 -4.66 4.09 5.13
CA LEU A 47 -4.84 3.84 3.70
C LEU A 47 -5.84 2.71 3.46
N ALA A 48 -5.76 1.62 4.21
CA ALA A 48 -6.71 0.51 4.10
C ALA A 48 -8.15 0.92 4.44
N ALA A 49 -8.33 1.68 5.52
CA ALA A 49 -9.66 2.20 5.90
C ALA A 49 -10.24 3.15 4.84
N ARG A 50 -9.41 4.02 4.29
CA ARG A 50 -9.78 4.92 3.21
C ARG A 50 -10.13 4.15 1.94
N LEU A 51 -9.27 3.19 1.55
CA LEU A 51 -9.47 2.34 0.38
C LEU A 51 -10.80 1.59 0.48
N TRP A 52 -11.07 0.96 1.62
CA TRP A 52 -12.33 0.28 1.89
C TRP A 52 -13.52 1.21 1.70
N THR A 53 -13.53 2.35 2.40
CA THR A 53 -14.65 3.30 2.35
C THR A 53 -14.92 3.81 0.94
N GLU A 54 -13.86 4.20 0.21
CA GLU A 54 -14.01 4.76 -1.13
C GLU A 54 -14.35 3.69 -2.18
N THR A 55 -13.89 2.44 -1.98
CA THR A 55 -14.26 1.32 -2.87
C THR A 55 -15.72 0.98 -2.70
N MET A 56 -16.17 0.78 -1.45
CA MET A 56 -17.58 0.46 -1.17
C MET A 56 -18.56 1.53 -1.65
N ALA A 57 -18.14 2.80 -1.60
CA ALA A 57 -18.95 3.90 -2.13
C ALA A 57 -18.98 3.98 -3.68
N SER A 58 -18.13 3.23 -4.37
CA SER A 58 -17.94 3.34 -5.82
C SER A 58 -18.39 2.10 -6.60
N ILE A 59 -18.69 0.99 -5.92
CA ILE A 59 -19.13 -0.26 -6.55
C ILE A 59 -20.65 -0.42 -6.46
N GLU A 60 -21.24 -1.03 -7.47
CA GLU A 60 -22.64 -1.45 -7.47
C GLU A 60 -22.77 -2.97 -7.23
N ARG A 61 -21.73 -3.74 -7.56
CA ARG A 61 -21.65 -5.20 -7.41
C ARG A 61 -20.38 -5.59 -6.68
N GLU A 62 -20.48 -6.55 -5.78
CA GLU A 62 -19.36 -7.04 -4.97
C GLU A 62 -18.19 -7.55 -5.84
N GLU A 63 -18.49 -8.15 -6.98
CA GLU A 63 -17.47 -8.64 -7.94
C GLU A 63 -16.63 -7.53 -8.61
N ASP A 64 -17.05 -6.26 -8.51
CA ASP A 64 -16.27 -5.11 -9.02
C ASP A 64 -15.27 -4.57 -7.96
N GLU A 65 -15.33 -5.07 -6.72
CA GLU A 65 -14.48 -4.62 -5.61
C GLU A 65 -12.99 -4.71 -5.93
N LEU A 66 -12.55 -5.85 -6.46
CA LEU A 66 -11.15 -6.06 -6.80
C LEU A 66 -10.64 -5.00 -7.77
N ARG A 67 -11.36 -4.77 -8.86
CA ARG A 67 -10.97 -3.80 -9.91
C ARG A 67 -10.91 -2.38 -9.35
N VAL A 68 -12.00 -1.94 -8.74
CA VAL A 68 -12.11 -0.56 -8.24
C VAL A 68 -11.09 -0.32 -7.11
N GLY A 69 -10.98 -1.25 -6.17
CA GLY A 69 -10.04 -1.15 -5.05
C GLY A 69 -8.58 -1.18 -5.53
N PHE A 70 -8.25 -2.05 -6.47
CA PHE A 70 -6.89 -2.18 -6.98
C PHE A 70 -6.41 -0.93 -7.74
N LEU A 71 -7.27 -0.34 -8.56
CA LEU A 71 -6.94 0.90 -9.28
C LEU A 71 -6.82 2.11 -8.33
N LYS A 72 -7.67 2.19 -7.30
CA LYS A 72 -7.53 3.20 -6.24
C LYS A 72 -6.23 3.02 -5.44
N LEU A 73 -5.85 1.78 -5.15
CA LEU A 73 -4.60 1.49 -4.45
C LEU A 73 -3.38 1.96 -5.26
N LEU A 74 -3.40 1.79 -6.59
CA LEU A 74 -2.36 2.34 -7.47
C LEU A 74 -2.24 3.86 -7.30
N ASP A 75 -3.37 4.58 -7.30
CA ASP A 75 -3.37 6.04 -7.13
C ASP A 75 -2.81 6.45 -5.76
N TYR A 76 -3.13 5.72 -4.68
CA TYR A 76 -2.58 6.00 -3.35
C TYR A 76 -1.08 5.74 -3.25
N CYS A 77 -0.62 4.64 -3.83
CA CYS A 77 0.79 4.28 -3.84
C CYS A 77 1.62 5.16 -4.79
N ALA A 78 0.98 5.85 -5.74
CA ALA A 78 1.62 6.87 -6.57
C ALA A 78 1.91 8.18 -5.82
N ASP A 79 1.28 8.42 -4.66
CA ASP A 79 1.61 9.54 -3.78
C ASP A 79 3.08 9.44 -3.33
N PRO A 80 3.91 10.47 -3.56
CA PRO A 80 5.34 10.41 -3.24
C PRO A 80 5.64 10.13 -1.77
N ASP A 81 4.83 10.65 -0.85
CA ASP A 81 5.01 10.48 0.59
C ASP A 81 4.69 9.05 1.02
N VAL A 82 3.59 8.48 0.50
CA VAL A 82 3.19 7.08 0.73
C VAL A 82 4.24 6.13 0.18
N ARG A 83 4.67 6.35 -1.06
CA ARG A 83 5.68 5.53 -1.72
C ARG A 83 6.99 5.55 -0.95
N GLN A 84 7.50 6.75 -0.59
CA GLN A 84 8.75 6.86 0.16
C GLN A 84 8.70 6.11 1.49
N ILE A 85 7.62 6.28 2.26
CA ILE A 85 7.51 5.67 3.59
C ILE A 85 7.27 4.16 3.50
N LEU A 86 6.28 3.73 2.71
CA LEU A 86 5.84 2.33 2.74
C LEU A 86 6.60 1.42 1.79
N LEU A 87 6.98 1.92 0.61
CA LEU A 87 7.53 1.05 -0.45
C LEU A 87 9.05 1.16 -0.60
N VAL A 88 9.64 2.29 -0.21
CA VAL A 88 11.10 2.49 -0.27
C VAL A 88 11.72 2.30 1.11
N ASP A 89 11.41 3.18 2.06
CA ASP A 89 12.00 3.13 3.41
C ASP A 89 11.48 1.93 4.24
N GLY A 90 10.21 1.56 4.08
CA GLY A 90 9.58 0.46 4.83
C GLY A 90 10.41 -0.83 4.80
N PRO A 91 10.58 -1.46 3.65
CA PRO A 91 11.39 -2.69 3.56
C PRO A 91 12.87 -2.47 3.86
N ALA A 92 13.43 -1.31 3.52
CA ALA A 92 14.86 -1.01 3.76
C ALA A 92 15.19 -0.84 5.25
N VAL A 93 14.29 -0.27 6.04
CA VAL A 93 14.51 0.06 7.47
C VAL A 93 14.02 -1.06 8.38
N LEU A 94 12.84 -1.61 8.11
CA LEU A 94 12.22 -2.63 8.97
C LEU A 94 12.64 -4.05 8.59
N GLY A 95 13.14 -4.25 7.37
CA GLY A 95 13.35 -5.56 6.79
C GLY A 95 12.06 -6.14 6.20
N MET A 96 12.22 -7.06 5.24
CA MET A 96 11.09 -7.59 4.45
C MET A 96 10.05 -8.34 5.29
N GLU A 97 10.49 -9.03 6.35
CA GLU A 97 9.58 -9.82 7.19
C GLU A 97 8.63 -8.91 7.99
N GLU A 98 9.17 -7.91 8.70
CA GLU A 98 8.37 -6.98 9.48
C GLU A 98 7.50 -6.11 8.57
N TRP A 99 8.04 -5.65 7.44
CA TRP A 99 7.27 -4.89 6.45
C TRP A 99 6.06 -5.67 5.93
N ARG A 100 6.23 -6.97 5.58
CA ARG A 100 5.10 -7.84 5.19
C ARG A 100 4.10 -8.02 6.31
N ARG A 101 4.55 -8.24 7.55
CA ARG A 101 3.70 -8.38 8.73
C ARG A 101 2.79 -7.16 8.94
N LEU A 102 3.30 -5.94 8.67
CA LEU A 102 2.48 -4.72 8.72
C LEU A 102 1.39 -4.66 7.65
N GLN A 103 1.62 -5.25 6.47
CA GLN A 103 0.65 -5.27 5.38
C GLN A 103 -0.45 -6.33 5.56
N GLU A 104 -0.14 -7.39 6.32
CA GLU A 104 -0.95 -8.59 6.44
C GLU A 104 -2.40 -8.34 6.90
N PRO A 105 -2.67 -7.63 8.01
CA PRO A 105 -4.03 -7.42 8.50
C PRO A 105 -4.81 -6.36 7.71
N SER A 106 -4.20 -5.68 6.79
CA SER A 106 -4.77 -4.51 6.09
C SER A 106 -4.82 -4.74 4.59
N THR A 107 -3.78 -4.42 3.87
CA THR A 107 -3.76 -4.50 2.39
C THR A 107 -3.97 -5.93 1.88
N MET A 108 -3.29 -6.91 2.47
CA MET A 108 -3.46 -8.30 2.08
C MET A 108 -4.85 -8.82 2.46
N GLY A 109 -5.39 -8.41 3.63
CA GLY A 109 -6.76 -8.75 4.04
C GLY A 109 -7.81 -8.24 3.04
N LEU A 110 -7.69 -6.99 2.57
CA LEU A 110 -8.59 -6.43 1.56
C LEU A 110 -8.48 -7.15 0.21
N LEU A 111 -7.27 -7.50 -0.23
CA LEU A 111 -7.09 -8.28 -1.46
C LEU A 111 -7.76 -9.65 -1.38
N ARG A 112 -7.57 -10.39 -0.26
CA ARG A 112 -8.24 -11.68 -0.06
C ARG A 112 -9.76 -11.55 -0.04
N HIS A 113 -10.28 -10.51 0.60
CA HIS A 113 -11.72 -10.24 0.64
C HIS A 113 -12.28 -10.04 -0.77
N ALA A 114 -11.69 -9.14 -1.56
CA ALA A 114 -12.11 -8.87 -2.92
C ALA A 114 -11.97 -10.09 -3.87
N LEU A 115 -10.90 -10.89 -3.70
CA LEU A 115 -10.73 -12.15 -4.43
C LEU A 115 -11.76 -13.20 -4.01
N GLY A 116 -12.21 -13.18 -2.76
CA GLY A 116 -13.28 -14.06 -2.26
C GLY A 116 -14.58 -13.90 -3.04
N HIS A 117 -14.96 -12.69 -3.44
CA HIS A 117 -16.13 -12.45 -4.28
C HIS A 117 -16.03 -13.10 -5.67
N LEU A 118 -14.81 -13.19 -6.25
CA LEU A 118 -14.62 -13.93 -7.50
C LEU A 118 -14.79 -15.44 -7.31
N VAL A 119 -14.43 -15.97 -6.14
CA VAL A 119 -14.67 -17.39 -5.80
C VAL A 119 -16.17 -17.63 -5.65
N GLU A 120 -16.89 -16.78 -4.91
CA GLU A 120 -18.34 -16.87 -4.73
C GLU A 120 -19.11 -16.76 -6.04
N ALA A 121 -18.60 -15.94 -6.97
CA ALA A 121 -19.14 -15.83 -8.32
C ALA A 121 -18.74 -16.99 -9.27
N GLY A 122 -17.97 -17.98 -8.79
CA GLY A 122 -17.51 -19.12 -9.59
C GLY A 122 -16.47 -18.79 -10.66
N ARG A 123 -15.81 -17.63 -10.55
CA ARG A 123 -14.81 -17.13 -11.53
C ARG A 123 -13.38 -17.54 -11.19
N MET A 124 -13.13 -17.95 -9.96
CA MET A 124 -11.80 -18.35 -9.50
C MET A 124 -11.89 -19.52 -8.50
N PRO A 125 -10.99 -20.51 -8.57
CA PRO A 125 -10.86 -21.54 -7.55
C PRO A 125 -10.39 -20.97 -6.21
N ALA A 126 -10.92 -21.48 -5.08
CA ALA A 126 -10.61 -20.95 -3.75
C ALA A 126 -9.13 -21.08 -3.36
N ASP A 127 -8.44 -22.12 -3.85
CA ASP A 127 -7.01 -22.36 -3.61
C ASP A 127 -6.10 -21.34 -4.33
N GLN A 128 -6.65 -20.55 -5.27
CA GLN A 128 -5.93 -19.50 -5.96
C GLN A 128 -5.96 -18.13 -5.24
N VAL A 129 -6.79 -17.95 -4.22
CA VAL A 129 -6.92 -16.66 -3.50
C VAL A 129 -5.57 -16.20 -2.94
N GLU A 130 -4.90 -17.05 -2.20
CA GLU A 130 -3.62 -16.69 -1.55
C GLU A 130 -2.49 -16.41 -2.56
N PRO A 131 -2.22 -17.30 -3.54
CA PRO A 131 -1.24 -17.00 -4.58
C PRO A 131 -1.55 -15.71 -5.35
N MET A 132 -2.82 -15.49 -5.69
CA MET A 132 -3.23 -14.32 -6.45
C MET A 132 -3.09 -13.02 -5.64
N ALA A 133 -3.43 -13.04 -4.35
CA ALA A 133 -3.22 -11.90 -3.47
C ALA A 133 -1.74 -11.49 -3.42
N HIS A 134 -0.82 -12.45 -3.31
CA HIS A 134 0.62 -12.19 -3.35
C HIS A 134 1.10 -11.63 -4.69
N LEU A 135 0.62 -12.19 -5.81
CA LEU A 135 0.97 -11.72 -7.16
C LEU A 135 0.48 -10.30 -7.40
N LEU A 136 -0.76 -9.99 -7.05
CA LEU A 136 -1.34 -8.66 -7.19
C LEU A 136 -0.63 -7.65 -6.29
N PHE A 137 -0.34 -8.00 -5.04
CA PHE A 137 0.40 -7.15 -4.13
C PHE A 137 1.81 -6.84 -4.65
N GLY A 138 2.50 -7.86 -5.19
CA GLY A 138 3.81 -7.69 -5.82
C GLY A 138 3.74 -6.80 -7.05
N ALA A 139 2.77 -7.01 -7.94
CA ALA A 139 2.56 -6.19 -9.14
C ALA A 139 2.30 -4.72 -8.78
N MET A 140 1.44 -4.47 -7.78
CA MET A 140 1.14 -3.13 -7.28
C MET A 140 2.39 -2.44 -6.70
N THR A 141 3.14 -3.15 -5.86
CA THR A 141 4.36 -2.63 -5.26
C THR A 141 5.36 -2.22 -6.33
N GLN A 142 5.62 -3.10 -7.30
CA GLN A 142 6.57 -2.83 -8.37
C GLN A 142 6.10 -1.69 -9.29
N ALA A 143 4.83 -1.67 -9.67
CA ALA A 143 4.24 -0.59 -10.47
C ALA A 143 4.41 0.77 -9.76
N SER A 144 4.14 0.83 -8.46
CA SER A 144 4.24 2.07 -7.67
C SER A 144 5.68 2.59 -7.56
N ILE A 145 6.66 1.69 -7.42
CA ILE A 145 8.08 2.06 -7.42
C ILE A 145 8.48 2.61 -8.78
N ALA A 146 8.15 1.91 -9.86
CA ALA A 146 8.47 2.32 -11.23
C ALA A 146 7.83 3.66 -11.63
N LEU A 147 6.58 3.90 -11.20
CA LEU A 147 5.91 5.19 -11.40
C LEU A 147 6.66 6.34 -10.71
N GLY A 148 7.31 6.07 -9.58
CA GLY A 148 8.09 7.08 -8.86
C GLY A 148 9.38 7.48 -9.55
N GLU A 149 9.91 6.65 -10.43
CA GLU A 149 11.14 6.86 -11.20
C GLU A 149 10.84 7.33 -12.64
N ALA A 150 9.56 7.47 -12.99
CA ALA A 150 9.14 7.79 -14.34
C ALA A 150 9.53 9.21 -14.75
N ILE A 151 10.11 9.37 -15.96
CA ILE A 151 10.45 10.66 -16.56
C ILE A 151 9.18 11.45 -16.92
N ASP A 152 8.15 10.75 -17.42
CA ASP A 152 6.82 11.30 -17.69
C ASP A 152 5.79 10.59 -16.78
N PRO A 153 5.49 11.18 -15.61
CA PRO A 153 4.60 10.55 -14.64
C PRO A 153 3.16 10.38 -15.13
N GLU A 154 2.64 11.31 -15.93
CA GLU A 154 1.25 11.24 -16.41
C GLU A 154 1.08 10.14 -17.46
N HIS A 155 1.98 10.11 -18.45
CA HIS A 155 1.99 9.04 -19.44
C HIS A 155 2.17 7.67 -18.79
N SER A 156 3.17 7.54 -17.91
CA SER A 156 3.46 6.28 -17.21
C SER A 156 2.26 5.81 -16.38
N ARG A 157 1.63 6.71 -15.61
CA ARG A 157 0.43 6.36 -14.82
C ARG A 157 -0.69 5.81 -15.70
N ARG A 158 -0.96 6.43 -16.86
CA ARG A 158 -1.97 5.94 -17.80
C ARG A 158 -1.62 4.54 -18.32
N VAL A 159 -0.39 4.33 -18.76
CA VAL A 159 0.06 3.04 -19.31
C VAL A 159 0.01 1.93 -18.24
N TYR A 160 0.45 2.22 -17.00
CA TYR A 160 0.36 1.25 -15.90
C TYR A 160 -1.08 0.93 -15.56
N ARG A 161 -1.98 1.93 -15.51
CA ARG A 161 -3.40 1.71 -15.28
C ARG A 161 -4.01 0.80 -16.34
N GLU A 162 -3.82 1.10 -17.64
CA GLU A 162 -4.30 0.28 -18.75
C GLU A 162 -3.74 -1.16 -18.70
N SER A 163 -2.48 -1.31 -18.31
CA SER A 163 -1.84 -2.63 -18.17
C SER A 163 -2.44 -3.44 -17.01
N LEU A 164 -2.70 -2.79 -15.88
CA LEU A 164 -3.36 -3.42 -14.74
C LEU A 164 -4.82 -3.78 -15.04
N GLU A 165 -5.55 -2.93 -15.76
CA GLU A 165 -6.91 -3.22 -16.20
C GLU A 165 -6.96 -4.49 -17.08
N ARG A 166 -6.03 -4.65 -18.03
CA ARG A 166 -5.93 -5.88 -18.85
C ARG A 166 -5.60 -7.11 -18.01
N LEU A 167 -4.74 -6.97 -17.00
CA LEU A 167 -4.42 -8.06 -16.08
C LEU A 167 -5.66 -8.48 -15.30
N LEU A 168 -6.44 -7.52 -14.81
CA LEU A 168 -7.69 -7.77 -14.11
C LEU A 168 -8.76 -8.36 -15.03
N ASP A 169 -8.86 -7.92 -16.30
CA ASP A 169 -9.76 -8.52 -17.31
C ASP A 169 -9.50 -10.02 -17.47
N GLY A 170 -8.23 -10.41 -17.59
CA GLY A 170 -7.85 -11.82 -17.68
C GLY A 170 -8.20 -12.63 -16.43
N LEU A 171 -8.15 -12.00 -15.26
CA LEU A 171 -8.44 -12.63 -13.99
C LEU A 171 -9.95 -12.75 -13.74
N GLU A 172 -10.72 -11.76 -14.17
CA GLU A 172 -12.19 -11.71 -14.05
C GLU A 172 -12.90 -12.47 -15.18
N GLY A 173 -12.15 -12.97 -16.19
CA GLY A 173 -12.73 -13.68 -17.35
C GLY A 173 -13.55 -12.77 -18.27
N ARG A 174 -13.15 -11.51 -18.36
CA ARG A 174 -13.76 -10.50 -19.25
C ARG A 174 -13.04 -10.38 -20.58
#